data_cc1a65a871cb519c52fc0270aaff8e1f
#
_entry.id   cc1a65a871cb519c52fc0270aaff8e1f
#
_cell.length_a   1.000
_cell.length_b   1.000
_cell.length_c   1.000
_cell.angle_alpha   90.00
_cell.angle_beta   90.00
_cell.angle_gamma   90.00
#
_symmetry.space_group_name_H-M   'P 1'
#
loop_
_entity.id
_entity.type
_entity.pdbx_description
1 polymer ?
#
loop_
_entity_poly.entity_id
_entity_poly.type
_entity_poly.pdbx_seq_one_letter_code
_entity_poly.pdbx_strand_id
1 'polypeptide(L)'
;MQTVGIDIGTTTISGVVLEKNGTQKPRILKAKTIENGSFLTTTKDWERIQDAEKIVKKSRQMLDDFLDEYPEVEKIGLTGQMHGIVYIDKEGTCVSPLYTWQDARGSLCEENNGSLTEEIQQTCNVQVASGYGIVTHIYNLRHHLIPDTAVSFCTIMDYFGMQLTGRKKAMVHASNGASFGFFNVQKMFS
;
A
#
# COMPACT_ATOMS: atom_id res chain seq x y z
N MET A 1 -5.11 24.80 13.95
CA MET A 1 -5.40 23.51 13.29
C MET A 1 -4.16 22.64 13.36
N GLN A 2 -4.28 21.52 14.04
CA GLN A 2 -3.22 20.52 14.11
C GLN A 2 -3.55 19.33 13.19
N THR A 3 -2.53 18.75 12.58
CA THR A 3 -2.68 17.64 11.61
C THR A 3 -1.56 16.63 11.82
N VAL A 4 -1.88 15.34 11.80
CA VAL A 4 -0.90 14.24 11.76
C VAL A 4 -0.74 13.76 10.34
N GLY A 5 0.51 13.54 9.90
CA GLY A 5 0.85 12.78 8.71
C GLY A 5 1.53 11.47 9.08
N ILE A 6 1.11 10.36 8.49
CA ILE A 6 1.77 9.05 8.62
C ILE A 6 2.21 8.58 7.24
N ASP A 7 3.49 8.27 7.11
CA ASP A 7 4.09 7.65 5.93
C ASP A 7 4.47 6.20 6.21
N ILE A 8 3.82 5.27 5.53
CA ILE A 8 4.03 3.83 5.67
C ILE A 8 4.99 3.35 4.58
N GLY A 9 6.30 3.60 4.78
CA GLY A 9 7.33 3.19 3.83
C GLY A 9 7.71 1.70 3.95
N THR A 10 8.46 1.20 2.97
CA THR A 10 8.90 -0.20 2.92
C THR A 10 9.86 -0.54 4.06
N THR A 11 10.79 0.36 4.38
CA THR A 11 11.83 0.15 5.39
C THR A 11 11.54 0.87 6.70
N THR A 12 10.83 2.00 6.65
CA THR A 12 10.50 2.83 7.81
C THR A 12 9.03 3.23 7.80
N ILE A 13 8.51 3.50 8.99
CA ILE A 13 7.24 4.19 9.20
C ILE A 13 7.58 5.52 9.86
N SER A 14 7.14 6.61 9.24
CA SER A 14 7.41 7.96 9.72
C SER A 14 6.12 8.70 10.00
N GLY A 15 6.14 9.54 11.01
CA GLY A 15 5.01 10.38 11.36
C GLY A 15 5.43 11.79 11.71
N VAL A 16 4.55 12.74 11.46
CA VAL A 16 4.76 14.16 11.76
C VAL A 16 3.49 14.79 12.28
N VAL A 17 3.61 15.63 13.32
CA VAL A 17 2.53 16.51 13.78
C VAL A 17 2.86 17.93 13.32
N LEU A 18 1.92 18.53 12.62
CA LEU A 18 2.02 19.88 12.08
C LEU A 18 0.97 20.78 12.73
N GLU A 19 1.36 22.01 13.04
CA GLU A 19 0.46 23.09 13.41
C GLU A 19 0.46 24.18 12.34
N LYS A 20 -0.74 24.60 11.94
CA LYS A 20 -0.93 25.74 11.02
C LYS A 20 -1.87 26.77 11.63
N ASN A 21 -1.35 27.99 11.80
CA ASN A 21 -2.09 29.14 12.34
C ASN A 21 -2.33 30.17 11.23
N GLY A 22 -3.57 30.20 10.71
CA GLY A 22 -3.96 31.14 9.64
C GLY A 22 -3.10 31.00 8.38
N THR A 23 -2.51 32.10 7.93
CA THR A 23 -1.65 32.18 6.74
C THR A 23 -0.17 31.90 7.00
N GLN A 24 0.22 31.63 8.24
CA GLN A 24 1.60 31.35 8.62
C GLN A 24 2.09 30.03 8.01
N LYS A 25 3.41 29.88 7.84
CA LYS A 25 4.01 28.60 7.45
C LYS A 25 3.72 27.54 8.52
N PRO A 26 3.38 26.31 8.12
CA PRO A 26 3.21 25.22 9.07
C PRO A 26 4.46 25.02 9.94
N ARG A 27 4.26 24.76 11.22
CA ARG A 27 5.32 24.42 12.19
C ARG A 27 5.26 22.93 12.50
N ILE A 28 6.40 22.25 12.45
CA ILE A 28 6.53 20.87 12.93
C ILE A 28 6.53 20.90 14.47
N LEU A 29 5.58 20.23 15.09
CA LEU A 29 5.52 20.05 16.54
C LEU A 29 6.28 18.81 16.98
N LYS A 30 6.13 17.71 16.21
CA LYS A 30 6.75 16.42 16.47
C LYS A 30 7.07 15.71 15.16
N ALA A 31 8.15 14.98 15.13
CA ALA A 31 8.45 14.01 14.09
C ALA A 31 9.04 12.74 14.74
N LYS A 32 8.65 11.57 14.22
CA LYS A 32 9.12 10.26 14.68
C LYS A 32 9.28 9.35 13.47
N THR A 33 10.36 8.60 13.43
CA THR A 33 10.58 7.53 12.44
C THR A 33 10.97 6.27 13.18
N ILE A 34 10.37 5.15 12.81
CA ILE A 34 10.68 3.83 13.33
C ILE A 34 10.99 2.88 12.18
N GLU A 35 11.72 1.83 12.45
CA GLU A 35 11.93 0.74 11.49
C GLU A 35 10.61 0.00 11.25
N ASN A 36 10.28 -0.25 9.98
CA ASN A 36 9.12 -1.05 9.61
C ASN A 36 9.34 -2.51 10.05
N GLY A 37 10.45 -3.14 9.62
CA GLY A 37 10.88 -4.46 10.09
C GLY A 37 9.83 -5.56 9.91
N SER A 38 8.99 -5.47 8.88
CA SER A 38 7.87 -6.39 8.65
C SER A 38 8.12 -7.40 7.52
N PHE A 39 9.29 -7.41 6.89
CA PHE A 39 9.59 -8.43 5.89
C PHE A 39 9.45 -9.82 6.47
N LEU A 40 8.76 -10.66 5.70
CA LEU A 40 8.60 -12.09 6.00
C LEU A 40 9.76 -12.87 5.41
N THR A 41 10.18 -13.91 6.11
CA THR A 41 11.19 -14.84 5.59
C THR A 41 10.53 -15.71 4.51
N THR A 42 11.18 -15.82 3.35
CA THR A 42 10.75 -16.65 2.25
C THR A 42 11.92 -17.47 1.72
N THR A 43 11.63 -18.63 1.13
CA THR A 43 12.63 -19.48 0.46
C THR A 43 12.85 -19.09 -0.99
N LYS A 44 12.04 -18.18 -1.52
CA LYS A 44 12.09 -17.71 -2.91
C LYS A 44 12.87 -16.40 -2.97
N ASP A 45 13.94 -16.36 -3.70
CA ASP A 45 14.85 -15.21 -3.83
C ASP A 45 14.20 -13.98 -4.52
N TRP A 46 13.15 -14.21 -5.30
CA TRP A 46 12.38 -13.18 -5.97
C TRP A 46 11.20 -12.63 -5.16
N GLU A 47 10.78 -13.32 -4.09
CA GLU A 47 9.62 -12.93 -3.31
C GLU A 47 9.98 -11.85 -2.28
N ARG A 48 9.22 -10.76 -2.27
CA ARG A 48 9.40 -9.64 -1.33
C ARG A 48 8.05 -9.28 -0.74
N ILE A 49 7.73 -9.97 0.35
CA ILE A 49 6.45 -9.84 1.06
C ILE A 49 6.65 -9.33 2.50
N GLN A 50 5.66 -8.62 2.99
CA GLN A 50 5.66 -8.06 4.35
C GLN A 50 4.41 -8.49 5.12
N ASP A 51 4.52 -8.55 6.44
CA ASP A 51 3.42 -8.74 7.38
C ASP A 51 2.58 -7.45 7.46
N ALA A 52 1.42 -7.48 6.81
CA ALA A 52 0.51 -6.33 6.73
C ALA A 52 -0.07 -5.95 8.11
N GLU A 53 -0.37 -6.92 8.96
CA GLU A 53 -0.91 -6.68 10.30
C GLU A 53 0.13 -6.01 11.20
N LYS A 54 1.39 -6.46 11.13
CA LYS A 54 2.50 -5.83 11.85
C LYS A 54 2.70 -4.38 11.44
N ILE A 55 2.60 -4.08 10.14
CA ILE A 55 2.67 -2.70 9.61
C ILE A 55 1.53 -1.87 10.19
N VAL A 56 0.29 -2.35 10.09
CA VAL A 56 -0.89 -1.63 10.60
C VAL A 56 -0.79 -1.40 12.10
N LYS A 57 -0.37 -2.41 12.87
CA LYS A 57 -0.18 -2.29 14.32
C LYS A 57 0.84 -1.21 14.69
N LYS A 58 2.00 -1.19 14.01
CA LYS A 58 3.04 -0.17 14.25
C LYS A 58 2.57 1.24 13.86
N SER A 59 1.86 1.36 12.72
CA SER A 59 1.31 2.63 12.24
C SER A 59 0.24 3.15 13.20
N ARG A 60 -0.61 2.27 13.71
CA ARG A 60 -1.63 2.59 14.71
C ARG A 60 -0.99 3.09 16.00
N GLN A 61 -0.01 2.35 16.54
CA GLN A 61 0.68 2.75 17.76
C GLN A 61 1.34 4.14 17.62
N MET A 62 1.98 4.42 16.48
CA MET A 62 2.56 5.73 16.24
C MET A 62 1.50 6.84 16.20
N LEU A 63 0.35 6.56 15.56
CA LEU A 63 -0.76 7.51 15.51
C LEU A 63 -1.35 7.75 16.89
N ASP A 64 -1.59 6.69 17.67
CA ASP A 64 -2.14 6.78 19.02
C ASP A 64 -1.19 7.58 19.94
N ASP A 65 0.13 7.31 19.91
CA ASP A 65 1.15 8.08 20.63
C ASP A 65 1.07 9.59 20.30
N PHE A 66 0.83 9.95 19.03
CA PHE A 66 0.69 11.35 18.64
C PHE A 66 -0.62 11.96 19.08
N LEU A 67 -1.73 11.24 19.03
CA LEU A 67 -3.04 11.74 19.46
C LEU A 67 -3.10 11.93 20.98
N ASP A 68 -2.42 11.07 21.75
CA ASP A 68 -2.29 11.22 23.21
C ASP A 68 -1.47 12.47 23.58
N GLU A 69 -0.37 12.75 22.85
CA GLU A 69 0.48 13.92 23.09
C GLU A 69 -0.12 15.22 22.53
N TYR A 70 -0.91 15.12 21.43
CA TYR A 70 -1.53 16.25 20.72
C TYR A 70 -3.03 16.04 20.52
N PRO A 71 -3.85 16.19 21.57
CA PRO A 71 -5.28 15.91 21.51
C PRO A 71 -6.08 16.88 20.61
N GLU A 72 -5.48 17.99 20.19
CA GLU A 72 -6.10 18.98 19.28
C GLU A 72 -5.92 18.64 17.79
N VAL A 73 -5.43 17.45 17.46
CA VAL A 73 -5.33 17.00 16.07
C VAL A 73 -6.72 16.80 15.46
N GLU A 74 -6.99 17.53 14.38
CA GLU A 74 -8.27 17.53 13.68
C GLU A 74 -8.27 16.66 12.42
N LYS A 75 -7.09 16.40 11.85
CA LYS A 75 -6.96 15.70 10.56
C LYS A 75 -5.78 14.74 10.55
N ILE A 76 -5.97 13.64 9.82
CA ILE A 76 -4.93 12.64 9.58
C ILE A 76 -4.70 12.56 8.07
N GLY A 77 -3.45 12.70 7.64
CA GLY A 77 -3.00 12.44 6.28
C GLY A 77 -2.22 11.12 6.23
N LEU A 78 -2.49 10.31 5.21
CA LEU A 78 -1.80 9.04 5.00
C LEU A 78 -1.07 9.03 3.67
N THR A 79 0.15 8.52 3.68
CA THR A 79 0.93 8.17 2.50
C THR A 79 1.71 6.88 2.77
N GLY A 80 2.37 6.32 1.77
CA GLY A 80 3.16 5.13 1.98
C GLY A 80 3.68 4.52 0.70
N GLN A 81 4.21 3.30 0.80
CA GLN A 81 4.74 2.56 -0.33
C GLN A 81 3.65 2.29 -1.38
N MET A 82 3.96 2.66 -2.61
CA MET A 82 3.09 2.51 -3.77
C MET A 82 3.23 1.11 -4.39
N HIS A 83 2.37 0.82 -5.36
CA HIS A 83 2.36 -0.36 -6.23
C HIS A 83 2.00 -1.67 -5.54
N GLY A 84 2.53 -1.94 -4.34
CA GLY A 84 2.24 -3.17 -3.60
C GLY A 84 0.77 -3.30 -3.21
N ILE A 85 0.31 -4.55 -3.05
CA ILE A 85 -1.09 -4.85 -2.73
C ILE A 85 -1.24 -5.81 -1.55
N VAL A 86 -2.34 -5.66 -0.83
CA VAL A 86 -2.91 -6.63 0.11
C VAL A 86 -4.29 -7.07 -0.39
N TYR A 87 -4.65 -8.34 -0.21
CA TYR A 87 -6.01 -8.82 -0.47
C TYR A 87 -6.89 -8.65 0.77
N ILE A 88 -8.16 -8.33 0.53
CA ILE A 88 -9.16 -8.03 1.56
C ILE A 88 -10.40 -8.88 1.32
N ASP A 89 -10.93 -9.46 2.39
CA ASP A 89 -12.19 -10.20 2.38
C ASP A 89 -13.42 -9.26 2.42
N LYS A 90 -14.61 -9.86 2.40
CA LYS A 90 -15.88 -9.13 2.47
C LYS A 90 -16.12 -8.41 3.80
N GLU A 91 -15.45 -8.84 4.86
CA GLU A 91 -15.54 -8.22 6.19
C GLU A 91 -14.55 -7.06 6.38
N GLY A 92 -13.65 -6.84 5.41
CA GLY A 92 -12.65 -5.80 5.47
C GLY A 92 -11.37 -6.25 6.18
N THR A 93 -11.13 -7.56 6.28
CA THR A 93 -9.94 -8.13 6.89
C THR A 93 -8.88 -8.39 5.82
N CYS A 94 -7.62 -8.12 6.13
CA CYS A 94 -6.50 -8.51 5.27
C CYS A 94 -6.31 -10.03 5.33
N VAL A 95 -6.31 -10.67 4.17
CA VAL A 95 -6.23 -12.15 4.04
C VAL A 95 -4.98 -12.59 3.30
N SER A 96 -4.00 -11.71 3.15
CA SER A 96 -2.72 -12.00 2.50
C SER A 96 -1.56 -11.24 3.15
N PRO A 97 -0.30 -11.61 2.90
CA PRO A 97 0.79 -10.68 3.11
C PRO A 97 0.65 -9.45 2.20
N LEU A 98 1.38 -8.39 2.50
CA LEU A 98 1.62 -7.30 1.56
C LEU A 98 2.65 -7.78 0.54
N TYR A 99 2.24 -7.89 -0.72
CA TYR A 99 3.14 -8.07 -1.85
C TYR A 99 3.74 -6.70 -2.18
N THR A 100 5.05 -6.53 -1.98
CA THR A 100 5.66 -5.20 -2.12
C THR A 100 6.00 -4.87 -3.56
N TRP A 101 6.30 -3.62 -3.83
CA TRP A 101 6.79 -3.17 -5.14
C TRP A 101 8.13 -3.80 -5.57
N GLN A 102 8.87 -4.39 -4.62
CA GLN A 102 10.13 -5.09 -4.86
C GLN A 102 9.94 -6.57 -5.24
N ASP A 103 8.71 -7.07 -5.17
CA ASP A 103 8.41 -8.45 -5.51
C ASP A 103 8.57 -8.67 -7.02
N ALA A 104 9.38 -9.67 -7.38
CA ALA A 104 9.77 -9.89 -8.77
C ALA A 104 9.00 -11.02 -9.48
N ARG A 105 7.84 -11.46 -8.90
CA ARG A 105 7.04 -12.56 -9.50
C ARG A 105 6.63 -12.31 -10.96
N GLY A 106 6.33 -11.06 -11.32
CA GLY A 106 5.95 -10.70 -12.68
C GLY A 106 7.08 -10.76 -13.72
N SER A 107 8.34 -10.84 -13.25
CA SER A 107 9.53 -11.00 -14.10
C SER A 107 10.01 -12.44 -14.21
N LEU A 108 9.34 -13.40 -13.57
CA LEU A 108 9.69 -14.81 -13.71
C LEU A 108 9.38 -15.28 -15.14
N CYS A 109 10.38 -15.89 -15.77
CA CYS A 109 10.19 -16.48 -17.09
C CYS A 109 9.46 -17.82 -16.94
N GLU A 110 8.35 -17.97 -17.64
CA GLU A 110 7.67 -19.25 -17.81
C GLU A 110 8.26 -20.00 -19.01
N GLU A 111 8.36 -21.32 -18.91
CA GLU A 111 8.87 -22.17 -19.99
C GLU A 111 8.08 -21.86 -21.28
N ASN A 112 8.74 -21.30 -22.29
CA ASN A 112 8.26 -20.94 -23.63
C ASN A 112 7.52 -19.61 -23.81
N ASN A 113 7.22 -18.81 -22.76
CA ASN A 113 6.38 -17.60 -22.90
C ASN A 113 7.04 -16.27 -22.48
N GLY A 114 8.29 -16.29 -22.03
CA GLY A 114 8.89 -15.09 -21.43
C GLY A 114 8.29 -14.74 -20.06
N SER A 115 8.44 -13.52 -19.63
CA SER A 115 7.88 -13.03 -18.36
C SER A 115 6.47 -12.45 -18.55
N LEU A 116 5.69 -12.41 -17.45
CA LEU A 116 4.36 -11.78 -17.48
C LEU A 116 4.44 -10.29 -17.85
N THR A 117 5.48 -9.57 -17.44
CA THR A 117 5.69 -8.18 -17.83
C THR A 117 5.92 -8.01 -19.33
N GLU A 118 6.66 -8.90 -19.96
CA GLU A 118 6.88 -8.93 -21.42
C GLU A 118 5.58 -9.27 -22.17
N GLU A 119 4.84 -10.26 -21.70
CA GLU A 119 3.53 -10.62 -22.27
C GLU A 119 2.55 -9.44 -22.25
N ILE A 120 2.45 -8.74 -21.11
CA ILE A 120 1.58 -7.56 -20.99
C ILE A 120 2.04 -6.46 -21.95
N GLN A 121 3.34 -6.21 -22.05
CA GLN A 121 3.90 -5.24 -22.99
C GLN A 121 3.52 -5.56 -24.43
N GLN A 122 3.66 -6.82 -24.82
CA GLN A 122 3.38 -7.27 -26.20
C GLN A 122 1.89 -7.25 -26.53
N THR A 123 1.05 -7.68 -25.58
CA THR A 123 -0.40 -7.86 -25.82
C THR A 123 -1.16 -6.55 -25.66
N CYS A 124 -0.83 -5.75 -24.65
CA CYS A 124 -1.57 -4.55 -24.30
C CYS A 124 -0.88 -3.26 -24.73
N ASN A 125 0.36 -3.31 -25.19
CA ASN A 125 1.22 -2.17 -25.47
C ASN A 125 1.33 -1.21 -24.29
N VAL A 126 1.41 -1.76 -23.07
CA VAL A 126 1.54 -1.01 -21.81
C VAL A 126 2.80 -1.46 -21.09
N GLN A 127 3.66 -0.51 -20.72
CA GLN A 127 4.81 -0.80 -19.87
C GLN A 127 4.40 -0.95 -18.42
N VAL A 128 4.77 -2.07 -17.81
CA VAL A 128 4.54 -2.36 -16.40
C VAL A 128 5.81 -2.86 -15.74
N ALA A 129 5.94 -2.61 -14.45
CA ALA A 129 7.01 -3.22 -13.64
C ALA A 129 6.48 -4.42 -12.87
N SER A 130 7.36 -5.37 -12.56
CA SER A 130 7.04 -6.63 -11.88
C SER A 130 6.26 -6.43 -10.56
N GLY A 131 6.64 -5.42 -9.77
CA GLY A 131 6.00 -5.12 -8.49
C GLY A 131 4.73 -4.26 -8.58
N TYR A 132 4.20 -4.00 -9.79
CA TYR A 132 2.91 -3.31 -9.92
C TYR A 132 1.76 -4.23 -9.48
N GLY A 133 0.81 -3.65 -8.73
CA GLY A 133 -0.27 -4.41 -8.12
C GLY A 133 -1.08 -5.26 -9.08
N ILE A 134 -1.35 -4.76 -10.31
CA ILE A 134 -2.05 -5.53 -11.32
C ILE A 134 -1.21 -6.71 -11.85
N VAL A 135 0.10 -6.54 -11.98
CA VAL A 135 1.01 -7.62 -12.40
C VAL A 135 1.05 -8.71 -11.33
N THR A 136 1.20 -8.30 -10.06
CA THR A 136 1.09 -9.21 -8.92
C THR A 136 -0.24 -9.96 -8.90
N HIS A 137 -1.35 -9.23 -9.14
CA HIS A 137 -2.69 -9.83 -9.15
C HIS A 137 -2.87 -10.84 -10.29
N ILE A 138 -2.44 -10.51 -11.51
CA ILE A 138 -2.53 -11.44 -12.66
C ILE A 138 -1.68 -12.69 -12.42
N TYR A 139 -0.46 -12.52 -11.92
CA TYR A 139 0.38 -13.66 -11.54
C TYR A 139 -0.31 -14.55 -10.50
N ASN A 140 -0.80 -13.96 -9.43
CA ASN A 140 -1.47 -14.69 -8.36
C ASN A 140 -2.74 -15.40 -8.86
N LEU A 141 -3.49 -14.78 -9.77
CA LEU A 141 -4.68 -15.39 -10.39
C LEU A 141 -4.29 -16.64 -11.21
N ARG A 142 -3.25 -16.56 -12.04
CA ARG A 142 -2.78 -17.66 -12.88
C ARG A 142 -2.26 -18.83 -12.05
N HIS A 143 -1.62 -18.54 -10.93
CA HIS A 143 -1.00 -19.55 -10.07
C HIS A 143 -1.87 -19.97 -8.88
N HIS A 144 -3.17 -19.60 -8.85
CA HIS A 144 -4.11 -19.94 -7.77
C HIS A 144 -3.62 -19.51 -6.38
N LEU A 145 -2.95 -18.34 -6.30
CA LEU A 145 -2.39 -17.76 -5.07
C LEU A 145 -3.29 -16.67 -4.43
N ILE A 146 -4.43 -16.37 -5.05
CA ILE A 146 -5.41 -15.46 -4.46
C ILE A 146 -6.16 -16.22 -3.36
N PRO A 147 -6.21 -15.69 -2.11
CA PRO A 147 -7.00 -16.33 -1.06
C PRO A 147 -8.49 -16.48 -1.45
N ASP A 148 -9.09 -17.62 -1.18
CA ASP A 148 -10.49 -17.91 -1.56
C ASP A 148 -11.49 -16.90 -0.99
N THR A 149 -11.19 -16.30 0.15
CA THR A 149 -12.03 -15.30 0.81
C THR A 149 -11.84 -13.88 0.27
N ALA A 150 -10.82 -13.66 -0.55
CA ALA A 150 -10.50 -12.34 -1.08
C ALA A 150 -11.57 -11.85 -2.05
N VAL A 151 -12.04 -10.61 -1.86
CA VAL A 151 -13.02 -9.97 -2.75
C VAL A 151 -12.48 -8.70 -3.41
N SER A 152 -11.36 -8.17 -2.93
CA SER A 152 -10.68 -6.98 -3.47
C SER A 152 -9.23 -6.91 -3.02
N PHE A 153 -8.50 -5.95 -3.57
CA PHE A 153 -7.17 -5.57 -3.09
C PHE A 153 -7.01 -4.05 -3.02
N CYS A 154 -6.05 -3.58 -2.23
CA CYS A 154 -5.67 -2.18 -2.14
C CYS A 154 -4.21 -2.03 -1.71
N THR A 155 -3.70 -0.79 -1.65
CA THR A 155 -2.39 -0.53 -1.04
C THR A 155 -2.45 -0.66 0.48
N ILE A 156 -1.29 -0.79 1.12
CA ILE A 156 -1.22 -0.86 2.59
C ILE A 156 -1.72 0.42 3.28
N MET A 157 -1.50 1.60 2.67
CA MET A 157 -1.99 2.86 3.22
C MET A 157 -3.51 3.01 3.06
N ASP A 158 -4.10 2.52 1.95
CA ASP A 158 -5.56 2.48 1.77
C ASP A 158 -6.19 1.49 2.77
N TYR A 159 -5.55 0.34 3.01
CA TYR A 159 -5.97 -0.61 4.03
C TYR A 159 -5.93 0.00 5.45
N PHE A 160 -4.85 0.69 5.79
CA PHE A 160 -4.76 1.40 7.07
C PHE A 160 -5.84 2.47 7.21
N GLY A 161 -6.08 3.28 6.17
CA GLY A 161 -7.17 4.27 6.14
C GLY A 161 -8.55 3.64 6.31
N MET A 162 -8.76 2.47 5.71
CA MET A 162 -9.98 1.68 5.87
C MET A 162 -10.18 1.26 7.34
N GLN A 163 -9.13 0.75 7.99
CA GLN A 163 -9.17 0.36 9.40
C GLN A 163 -9.42 1.56 10.34
N LEU A 164 -8.84 2.74 10.05
CA LEU A 164 -9.07 3.95 10.83
C LEU A 164 -10.52 4.44 10.77
N THR A 165 -11.18 4.22 9.65
CA THR A 165 -12.54 4.73 9.39
C THR A 165 -13.64 3.70 9.63
N GLY A 166 -13.30 2.46 10.04
CA GLY A 166 -14.26 1.36 10.25
C GLY A 166 -14.95 0.89 8.97
N ARG A 167 -14.37 1.17 7.79
CA ARG A 167 -14.95 0.74 6.51
C ARG A 167 -14.58 -0.71 6.21
N LYS A 168 -15.45 -1.41 5.48
CA LYS A 168 -15.19 -2.76 4.97
C LYS A 168 -14.63 -2.77 3.54
N LYS A 169 -14.57 -1.62 2.88
CA LYS A 169 -14.01 -1.45 1.53
C LYS A 169 -13.02 -0.30 1.54
N ALA A 170 -11.87 -0.51 0.95
CA ALA A 170 -10.87 0.54 0.79
C ALA A 170 -11.38 1.64 -0.16
N MET A 171 -11.08 2.87 0.18
CA MET A 171 -11.24 4.01 -0.72
C MET A 171 -9.88 4.31 -1.34
N VAL A 172 -9.70 3.82 -2.55
CA VAL A 172 -8.45 4.00 -3.29
C VAL A 172 -8.49 5.36 -3.98
N HIS A 173 -7.61 6.26 -3.59
CA HIS A 173 -7.44 7.52 -4.31
C HIS A 173 -6.86 7.26 -5.70
N ALA A 174 -7.16 8.13 -6.66
CA ALA A 174 -6.71 7.98 -8.04
C ALA A 174 -5.21 7.85 -8.21
N SER A 175 -4.40 8.53 -7.38
CA SER A 175 -2.95 8.40 -7.39
C SER A 175 -2.49 6.99 -7.01
N ASN A 176 -3.16 6.34 -6.03
CA ASN A 176 -2.88 4.96 -5.64
C ASN A 176 -3.39 3.98 -6.71
N GLY A 177 -4.57 4.24 -7.28
CA GLY A 177 -5.09 3.47 -8.40
C GLY A 177 -4.15 3.49 -9.61
N ALA A 178 -3.58 4.65 -9.93
CA ALA A 178 -2.60 4.78 -10.99
C ALA A 178 -1.32 3.96 -10.74
N SER A 179 -0.95 3.77 -9.48
CA SER A 179 0.24 3.00 -9.11
C SER A 179 0.09 1.48 -9.31
N PHE A 180 -1.14 0.97 -9.48
CA PHE A 180 -1.35 -0.46 -9.75
C PHE A 180 -0.95 -0.88 -11.17
N GLY A 181 -0.86 0.07 -12.10
CA GLY A 181 -0.75 -0.20 -13.54
C GLY A 181 -2.11 -0.24 -14.24
N PHE A 182 -2.14 -0.18 -15.56
CA PHE A 182 -3.37 -0.18 -16.41
C PHE A 182 -4.37 0.95 -16.11
N PHE A 183 -3.96 1.97 -15.41
CA PHE A 183 -4.85 3.06 -15.02
C PHE A 183 -5.01 4.06 -16.18
N ASN A 184 -6.24 4.29 -16.61
CA ASN A 184 -6.54 5.26 -17.66
C ASN A 184 -6.92 6.62 -17.06
N VAL A 185 -5.94 7.53 -16.98
CA VAL A 185 -6.14 8.88 -16.43
C VAL A 185 -7.18 9.69 -17.20
N GLN A 186 -7.29 9.48 -18.52
CA GLN A 186 -8.23 10.24 -19.36
C GLN A 186 -9.69 9.91 -19.06
N LYS A 187 -10.00 8.69 -18.61
CA LYS A 187 -11.37 8.27 -18.26
C LYS A 187 -11.80 8.70 -16.86
N MET A 188 -10.92 9.30 -16.06
CA MET A 188 -11.30 9.79 -14.72
C MET A 188 -12.09 11.09 -14.74
N PHE A 189 -12.00 11.86 -15.81
CA PHE A 189 -12.59 13.19 -15.92
C PHE A 189 -13.69 13.27 -16.99
N SER A 190 -14.09 12.13 -17.51
CA SER A 190 -15.26 11.97 -18.39
C SER A 190 -16.42 11.36 -17.62
#